data_ee70ea9cc7e1423d325bdfd3c4377105
#
_entry.id   ee70ea9cc7e1423d325bdfd3c4377105
#
_cell.length_a   1.000
_cell.length_b   1.000
_cell.length_c   1.000
_cell.angle_alpha   90.00
_cell.angle_beta   90.00
_cell.angle_gamma   90.00
#
_symmetry.space_group_name_H-M   'P 1'
#
loop_
_entity.id
_entity.type
_entity.pdbx_description
1 polymer ?
#
loop_
_entity_poly.entity_id
_entity_poly.type
_entity_poly.pdbx_seq_one_letter_code
_entity_poly.pdbx_strand_id
1 'polypeptide(L)'
;MRRMSFAYGREKSLPLVLERNVLSTSRIKEISVFVDESGSFESDEESSRFYIVCFLLHDQASDISPLVAHLEAYLESVGLGRCHCVHVGPLVRREGEYANMLRVTRQAVFRRMMAFVRKADIAYKCFSIDKHFDKRDTAVHDRLLQDIIGFLIRQRNDFNSFDRLKVYYDNGQSQVKDLLLEAFAMFSSKTEFVPDVHPDSYRLFQAADLLCTVELAAAKAKEGELSVSERRFFGEKRIFLRNILKPLRRKELQ
;
A
#
# COMPACT_ATOMS: atom_id res chain seq x y z
N MET A 1 -27.33 -56.66 -76.45
CA MET A 1 -27.69 -56.17 -75.11
C MET A 1 -26.42 -55.89 -74.34
N ARG A 2 -26.00 -54.63 -74.26
CA ARG A 2 -24.83 -54.20 -73.48
C ARG A 2 -25.35 -53.37 -72.31
N ARG A 3 -25.08 -53.81 -71.08
CA ARG A 3 -25.34 -53.05 -69.81
C ARG A 3 -24.27 -52.01 -69.65
N MET A 4 -24.67 -50.74 -69.57
CA MET A 4 -23.80 -49.63 -69.14
C MET A 4 -23.73 -49.61 -67.59
N SER A 5 -22.52 -49.63 -67.05
CA SER A 5 -22.19 -49.49 -65.64
C SER A 5 -21.90 -48.00 -65.36
N PHE A 6 -22.66 -47.38 -64.49
CA PHE A 6 -22.36 -46.03 -63.95
C PHE A 6 -21.42 -46.13 -62.79
N ALA A 7 -20.27 -45.49 -62.89
CA ALA A 7 -19.32 -45.34 -61.80
C ALA A 7 -19.73 -44.13 -60.93
N TYR A 8 -19.97 -44.38 -59.65
CA TYR A 8 -20.20 -43.37 -58.63
C TYR A 8 -18.85 -42.75 -58.22
N GLY A 9 -18.68 -41.43 -58.49
CA GLY A 9 -17.57 -40.66 -58.00
C GLY A 9 -17.69 -40.46 -56.48
N ARG A 10 -16.59 -40.74 -55.76
CA ARG A 10 -16.45 -40.42 -54.33
C ARG A 10 -16.08 -38.96 -54.18
N GLU A 11 -16.99 -38.18 -53.61
CA GLU A 11 -16.66 -36.85 -53.08
C GLU A 11 -15.69 -37.01 -51.91
N LYS A 12 -14.52 -36.34 -52.04
CA LYS A 12 -13.57 -36.17 -50.97
C LYS A 12 -14.09 -35.06 -50.05
N SER A 13 -14.61 -35.41 -48.91
CA SER A 13 -14.85 -34.46 -47.82
C SER A 13 -13.52 -33.88 -47.31
N LEU A 14 -13.33 -32.59 -47.50
CA LEU A 14 -12.27 -31.80 -46.83
C LEU A 14 -12.52 -31.76 -45.30
N PRO A 15 -11.51 -31.94 -44.46
CA PRO A 15 -11.69 -31.77 -43.03
C PRO A 15 -11.88 -30.28 -42.74
N LEU A 16 -13.00 -29.94 -42.09
CA LEU A 16 -13.21 -28.66 -41.41
C LEU A 16 -12.14 -28.51 -40.31
N VAL A 17 -11.09 -27.74 -40.63
CA VAL A 17 -10.18 -27.23 -39.58
C VAL A 17 -10.95 -26.18 -38.80
N LEU A 18 -11.56 -26.60 -37.71
CA LEU A 18 -12.01 -25.70 -36.65
C LEU A 18 -10.76 -25.02 -36.07
N GLU A 19 -10.42 -23.84 -36.57
CA GLU A 19 -9.56 -22.91 -35.87
C GLU A 19 -10.22 -22.63 -34.52
N ARG A 20 -9.78 -23.34 -33.49
CA ARG A 20 -10.00 -22.91 -32.13
C ARG A 20 -9.25 -21.60 -31.98
N ASN A 21 -9.95 -20.48 -32.18
CA ASN A 21 -9.59 -19.20 -31.63
C ASN A 21 -9.55 -19.39 -30.08
N VAL A 22 -8.40 -19.81 -29.57
CA VAL A 22 -8.07 -19.66 -28.17
C VAL A 22 -7.96 -18.15 -27.98
N LEU A 23 -9.09 -17.54 -27.65
CA LEU A 23 -9.10 -16.22 -27.03
C LEU A 23 -8.24 -16.39 -25.77
N SER A 24 -6.97 -16.03 -25.88
CA SER A 24 -6.12 -15.79 -24.74
C SER A 24 -6.82 -14.71 -23.93
N THR A 25 -7.55 -15.10 -22.88
CA THR A 25 -8.02 -14.17 -21.88
C THR A 25 -6.77 -13.64 -21.18
N SER A 26 -6.18 -12.59 -21.74
CA SER A 26 -5.09 -11.88 -21.11
C SER A 26 -5.60 -11.46 -19.73
N ARG A 27 -5.00 -12.02 -18.68
CA ARG A 27 -5.35 -11.66 -17.30
C ARG A 27 -5.15 -10.16 -17.16
N ILE A 28 -6.20 -9.42 -16.78
CA ILE A 28 -6.13 -7.98 -16.51
C ILE A 28 -5.03 -7.76 -15.48
N LYS A 29 -4.05 -6.94 -15.84
CA LYS A 29 -2.99 -6.53 -14.93
C LYS A 29 -3.49 -5.38 -14.07
N GLU A 30 -3.51 -5.59 -12.77
CA GLU A 30 -4.01 -4.62 -11.81
C GLU A 30 -2.96 -4.31 -10.76
N ILE A 31 -2.72 -3.01 -10.53
CA ILE A 31 -1.92 -2.53 -9.40
C ILE A 31 -2.82 -1.85 -8.39
N SER A 32 -2.63 -2.17 -7.13
CA SER A 32 -3.31 -1.55 -6.00
C SER A 32 -2.38 -0.57 -5.29
N VAL A 33 -2.90 0.61 -4.98
CA VAL A 33 -2.24 1.66 -4.19
C VAL A 33 -3.02 1.85 -2.91
N PHE A 34 -2.46 1.41 -1.78
CA PHE A 34 -3.01 1.64 -0.45
C PHE A 34 -2.41 2.93 0.10
N VAL A 35 -3.27 3.88 0.43
CA VAL A 35 -2.86 5.20 0.92
C VAL A 35 -3.21 5.32 2.38
N ASP A 36 -2.23 5.74 3.18
CA ASP A 36 -2.40 6.04 4.59
C ASP A 36 -1.60 7.28 4.96
N GLU A 37 -1.95 7.94 6.06
CA GLU A 37 -1.29 9.14 6.53
C GLU A 37 -0.93 9.08 8.02
N SER A 38 0.04 9.91 8.40
CA SER A 38 0.45 10.07 9.80
C SER A 38 0.78 11.52 10.12
N GLY A 39 0.26 12.00 11.21
CA GLY A 39 0.27 13.42 11.59
C GLY A 39 -1.09 14.06 11.31
N SER A 40 -1.20 15.37 11.54
CA SER A 40 -2.39 16.17 11.20
C SER A 40 -2.12 16.98 9.95
N PHE A 41 -3.07 17.05 9.04
CA PHE A 41 -3.02 17.95 7.89
C PHE A 41 -3.10 19.41 8.36
N GLU A 42 -3.92 19.68 9.35
CA GLU A 42 -4.09 20.99 9.96
C GLU A 42 -2.81 21.48 10.63
N SER A 43 -2.62 22.79 10.62
CA SER A 43 -1.41 23.45 11.12
C SER A 43 -1.69 24.27 12.39
N ASP A 44 -2.46 23.70 13.33
CA ASP A 44 -2.68 24.27 14.65
C ASP A 44 -1.47 24.10 15.58
N GLU A 45 -1.47 24.76 16.75
CA GLU A 45 -0.37 24.73 17.72
C GLU A 45 -0.13 23.34 18.33
N GLU A 46 -1.15 22.47 18.34
CA GLU A 46 -1.10 21.11 18.92
C GLU A 46 -0.74 20.06 17.84
N SER A 47 -0.72 20.44 16.58
CA SER A 47 -0.49 19.53 15.46
C SER A 47 0.96 19.05 15.37
N SER A 48 1.14 17.85 14.84
CA SER A 48 2.48 17.32 14.53
C SER A 48 3.19 18.23 13.53
N ARG A 49 4.47 18.58 13.79
CA ARG A 49 5.35 19.31 12.86
C ARG A 49 5.43 18.63 11.49
N PHE A 50 5.49 17.31 11.49
CA PHE A 50 5.60 16.53 10.26
C PHE A 50 4.27 15.92 9.88
N TYR A 51 3.98 15.93 8.58
CA TYR A 51 2.87 15.24 7.97
C TYR A 51 3.40 14.26 6.93
N ILE A 52 2.97 13.02 6.98
CA ILE A 52 3.41 11.94 6.10
C ILE A 52 2.19 11.36 5.38
N VAL A 53 2.28 11.22 4.06
CA VAL A 53 1.36 10.40 3.26
C VAL A 53 2.16 9.28 2.62
N CYS A 54 1.70 8.05 2.72
CA CYS A 54 2.38 6.89 2.19
C CYS A 54 1.52 6.16 1.14
N PHE A 55 2.10 5.88 -0.01
CA PHE A 55 1.54 5.00 -1.03
C PHE A 55 2.24 3.65 -0.92
N LEU A 56 1.50 2.60 -0.61
CA LEU A 56 1.97 1.23 -0.69
C LEU A 56 1.41 0.60 -1.97
N LEU A 57 2.28 0.15 -2.86
CA LEU A 57 1.96 -0.40 -4.16
C LEU A 57 2.08 -1.92 -4.14
N HIS A 58 1.09 -2.61 -4.74
CA HIS A 58 1.07 -4.06 -4.83
C HIS A 58 0.51 -4.51 -6.18
N ASP A 59 1.28 -5.30 -6.93
CA ASP A 59 0.80 -6.00 -8.12
C ASP A 59 -0.12 -7.16 -7.71
N GLN A 60 -1.38 -7.13 -8.12
CA GLN A 60 -2.37 -8.15 -7.79
C GLN A 60 -2.06 -9.53 -8.40
N ALA A 61 -1.09 -9.62 -9.30
CA ALA A 61 -0.59 -10.90 -9.77
C ALA A 61 0.29 -11.62 -8.73
N SER A 62 0.83 -10.90 -7.75
CA SER A 62 1.67 -11.44 -6.68
C SER A 62 0.83 -11.93 -5.51
N ASP A 63 0.90 -13.21 -5.19
CA ASP A 63 0.13 -13.81 -4.08
C ASP A 63 0.82 -13.57 -2.73
N ILE A 64 0.16 -12.79 -1.87
CA ILE A 64 0.59 -12.55 -0.48
C ILE A 64 -0.20 -13.34 0.55
N SER A 65 -1.17 -14.16 0.14
CA SER A 65 -2.06 -14.90 1.05
C SER A 65 -1.31 -15.75 2.09
N PRO A 66 -0.19 -16.43 1.76
CA PRO A 66 0.55 -17.19 2.76
C PRO A 66 1.18 -16.30 3.85
N LEU A 67 1.60 -15.08 3.47
CA LEU A 67 2.16 -14.11 4.42
C LEU A 67 1.09 -13.51 5.32
N VAL A 68 -0.09 -13.24 4.77
CA VAL A 68 -1.28 -12.80 5.51
C VAL A 68 -1.68 -13.86 6.53
N ALA A 69 -1.85 -15.12 6.11
CA ALA A 69 -2.21 -16.22 7.00
C ALA A 69 -1.21 -16.40 8.15
N HIS A 70 0.09 -16.27 7.86
CA HIS A 70 1.15 -16.35 8.88
C HIS A 70 1.09 -15.20 9.89
N LEU A 71 0.79 -13.97 9.44
CA LEU A 71 0.60 -12.82 10.33
C LEU A 71 -0.63 -13.01 11.22
N GLU A 72 -1.76 -13.43 10.65
CA GLU A 72 -3.01 -13.67 11.37
C GLU A 72 -2.89 -14.75 12.43
N ALA A 73 -2.26 -15.87 12.10
CA ALA A 73 -1.99 -16.92 13.07
C ALA A 73 -1.14 -16.42 14.25
N TYR A 74 -0.20 -15.52 13.98
CA TYR A 74 0.58 -14.90 15.06
C TYR A 74 -0.28 -13.95 15.92
N LEU A 75 -1.11 -13.09 15.31
CA LEU A 75 -2.00 -12.17 16.05
C LEU A 75 -2.94 -12.96 16.97
N GLU A 76 -3.50 -14.06 16.48
CA GLU A 76 -4.32 -14.98 17.27
C GLU A 76 -3.55 -15.57 18.46
N SER A 77 -2.30 -16.00 18.24
CA SER A 77 -1.44 -16.60 19.26
C SER A 77 -1.08 -15.65 20.42
N VAL A 78 -1.15 -14.34 20.18
CA VAL A 78 -0.89 -13.32 21.22
C VAL A 78 -2.16 -12.68 21.78
N GLY A 79 -3.33 -13.26 21.47
CA GLY A 79 -4.63 -12.87 22.04
C GLY A 79 -5.29 -11.66 21.37
N LEU A 80 -4.80 -11.20 20.20
CA LEU A 80 -5.41 -10.10 19.46
C LEU A 80 -6.53 -10.56 18.51
N GLY A 81 -6.58 -11.86 18.19
CA GLY A 81 -7.50 -12.40 17.19
C GLY A 81 -7.01 -12.23 15.75
N ARG A 82 -7.51 -13.11 14.86
CA ARG A 82 -7.06 -13.16 13.46
C ARG A 82 -7.42 -11.90 12.68
N CYS A 83 -8.62 -11.37 12.92
CA CYS A 83 -9.13 -10.20 12.20
C CYS A 83 -8.73 -8.86 12.84
N HIS A 84 -7.86 -8.90 13.87
CA HIS A 84 -7.45 -7.68 14.55
C HIS A 84 -6.75 -6.71 13.60
N CYS A 85 -7.23 -5.46 13.55
CA CYS A 85 -6.62 -4.39 12.79
C CYS A 85 -5.44 -3.80 13.59
N VAL A 86 -4.22 -4.01 13.12
CA VAL A 86 -3.04 -3.48 13.81
C VAL A 86 -2.85 -2.01 13.44
N HIS A 87 -3.12 -1.12 14.41
CA HIS A 87 -2.79 0.30 14.32
C HIS A 87 -1.43 0.56 14.97
N VAL A 88 -0.43 0.92 14.15
CA VAL A 88 0.96 0.98 14.61
C VAL A 88 1.23 2.20 15.48
N GLY A 89 0.60 3.34 15.21
CA GLY A 89 0.69 4.52 16.06
C GLY A 89 0.27 4.23 17.52
N PRO A 90 -0.98 3.80 17.77
CA PRO A 90 -1.44 3.35 19.10
C PRO A 90 -0.60 2.23 19.70
N LEU A 91 -0.15 1.26 18.89
CA LEU A 91 0.75 0.19 19.34
C LEU A 91 2.06 0.73 19.92
N VAL A 92 2.66 1.74 19.27
CA VAL A 92 3.90 2.40 19.71
C VAL A 92 3.65 3.23 20.96
N ARG A 93 2.59 4.04 20.98
CA ARG A 93 2.28 4.97 22.09
C ARG A 93 1.63 4.28 23.29
N ARG A 94 1.21 3.03 23.17
CA ARG A 94 0.53 2.26 24.22
C ARG A 94 -0.88 2.81 24.49
N GLU A 95 -1.65 3.02 23.44
CA GLU A 95 -3.00 3.58 23.50
C GLU A 95 -4.06 2.55 23.15
N GLY A 96 -5.34 2.86 23.47
CA GLY A 96 -6.49 2.04 23.15
C GLY A 96 -6.33 0.59 23.63
N GLU A 97 -6.55 -0.37 22.76
CA GLU A 97 -6.45 -1.81 23.05
C GLU A 97 -5.05 -2.29 23.45
N TYR A 98 -4.00 -1.51 23.14
CA TYR A 98 -2.61 -1.81 23.53
C TYR A 98 -2.23 -1.25 24.91
N ALA A 99 -3.12 -0.52 25.60
CA ALA A 99 -2.84 0.17 26.85
C ALA A 99 -2.34 -0.79 27.95
N ASN A 100 -2.91 -2.00 28.02
CA ASN A 100 -2.56 -3.02 29.00
C ASN A 100 -1.55 -4.05 28.49
N MET A 101 -1.13 -3.95 27.21
CA MET A 101 -0.19 -4.89 26.63
C MET A 101 1.25 -4.57 27.01
N LEU A 102 2.00 -5.59 27.41
CA LEU A 102 3.41 -5.46 27.73
C LEU A 102 4.20 -4.94 26.54
N ARG A 103 5.22 -4.10 26.81
CA ARG A 103 6.09 -3.55 25.76
C ARG A 103 6.71 -4.64 24.88
N VAL A 104 7.17 -5.73 25.47
CA VAL A 104 7.79 -6.85 24.74
C VAL A 104 6.81 -7.48 23.75
N THR A 105 5.55 -7.61 24.12
CA THR A 105 4.49 -8.14 23.24
C THR A 105 4.18 -7.17 22.11
N ARG A 106 4.00 -5.87 22.42
CA ARG A 106 3.78 -4.84 21.39
C ARG A 106 4.93 -4.77 20.38
N GLN A 107 6.17 -4.84 20.86
CA GLN A 107 7.36 -4.91 20.00
C GLN A 107 7.41 -6.20 19.17
N ALA A 108 6.88 -7.31 19.70
CA ALA A 108 6.80 -8.56 18.94
C ALA A 108 5.76 -8.48 17.82
N VAL A 109 4.57 -7.88 18.07
CA VAL A 109 3.57 -7.58 17.05
C VAL A 109 4.17 -6.68 15.96
N PHE A 110 4.81 -5.58 16.35
CA PHE A 110 5.49 -4.68 15.41
C PHE A 110 6.53 -5.41 14.54
N ARG A 111 7.37 -6.27 15.14
CA ARG A 111 8.35 -7.07 14.38
C ARG A 111 7.69 -8.03 13.40
N ARG A 112 6.52 -8.57 13.70
CA ARG A 112 5.76 -9.43 12.78
C ARG A 112 5.19 -8.64 11.61
N MET A 113 4.64 -7.45 11.87
CA MET A 113 4.24 -6.52 10.81
C MET A 113 5.42 -6.12 9.93
N MET A 114 6.56 -5.77 10.51
CA MET A 114 7.81 -5.51 9.79
C MET A 114 8.24 -6.70 8.91
N ALA A 115 8.13 -7.92 9.42
CA ALA A 115 8.48 -9.13 8.68
C ALA A 115 7.53 -9.36 7.49
N PHE A 116 6.24 -9.09 7.68
CA PHE A 116 5.23 -9.11 6.61
C PHE A 116 5.60 -8.10 5.51
N VAL A 117 5.78 -6.82 5.85
CA VAL A 117 6.16 -5.76 4.88
C VAL A 117 7.44 -6.11 4.13
N ARG A 118 8.45 -6.64 4.80
CA ARG A 118 9.73 -6.99 4.17
C ARG A 118 9.64 -8.17 3.21
N LYS A 119 8.76 -9.14 3.47
CA LYS A 119 8.61 -10.36 2.67
C LYS A 119 7.59 -10.20 1.54
N ALA A 120 6.54 -9.40 1.77
CA ALA A 120 5.53 -9.15 0.74
C ALA A 120 6.16 -8.50 -0.49
N ASP A 121 5.66 -8.87 -1.66
CA ASP A 121 6.04 -8.23 -2.92
C ASP A 121 5.29 -6.92 -3.07
N ILE A 122 5.86 -5.89 -2.49
CA ILE A 122 5.34 -4.53 -2.46
C ILE A 122 6.47 -3.53 -2.69
N ALA A 123 6.11 -2.36 -3.19
CA ALA A 123 6.92 -1.15 -3.16
C ALA A 123 6.16 -0.06 -2.40
N TYR A 124 6.83 1.00 -1.99
CA TYR A 124 6.15 2.14 -1.38
C TYR A 124 6.82 3.46 -1.71
N LYS A 125 6.08 4.54 -1.53
CA LYS A 125 6.57 5.92 -1.55
C LYS A 125 5.91 6.69 -0.42
N CYS A 126 6.73 7.35 0.40
CA CYS A 126 6.21 8.30 1.39
C CYS A 126 6.57 9.73 0.99
N PHE A 127 5.59 10.62 1.17
CA PHE A 127 5.71 12.06 0.99
C PHE A 127 5.73 12.69 2.37
N SER A 128 6.77 13.46 2.67
CA SER A 128 6.98 14.05 3.99
C SER A 128 6.98 15.57 3.90
N ILE A 129 6.05 16.19 4.58
CA ILE A 129 5.95 17.66 4.69
C ILE A 129 6.41 18.08 6.09
N ASP A 130 7.38 19.00 6.15
CA ASP A 130 7.76 19.71 7.38
C ASP A 130 7.02 21.05 7.40
N LYS A 131 6.02 21.16 8.27
CA LYS A 131 5.17 22.36 8.40
C LYS A 131 5.85 23.52 9.12
N HIS A 132 7.08 23.31 9.61
CA HIS A 132 7.82 24.38 10.27
C HIS A 132 8.10 25.57 9.35
N PHE A 133 8.29 25.30 8.07
CA PHE A 133 8.66 26.32 7.08
C PHE A 133 7.45 27.09 6.51
N ASP A 134 6.27 26.46 6.48
CA ASP A 134 5.03 27.13 6.09
C ASP A 134 3.85 26.43 6.76
N LYS A 135 3.19 27.15 7.65
CA LYS A 135 2.07 26.64 8.45
C LYS A 135 0.71 26.81 7.79
N ARG A 136 0.64 27.35 6.56
CA ARG A 136 -0.64 27.47 5.87
C ARG A 136 -1.07 26.13 5.32
N ASP A 137 -2.31 25.74 5.56
CA ASP A 137 -2.86 24.47 5.06
C ASP A 137 -2.81 24.39 3.53
N THR A 138 -3.01 25.54 2.84
CA THR A 138 -2.87 25.64 1.39
C THR A 138 -1.44 25.30 0.92
N ALA A 139 -0.40 25.68 1.67
CA ALA A 139 0.98 25.37 1.32
C ALA A 139 1.30 23.88 1.53
N VAL A 140 0.72 23.25 2.56
CA VAL A 140 0.82 21.81 2.78
C VAL A 140 0.16 21.06 1.61
N HIS A 141 -1.05 21.48 1.23
CA HIS A 141 -1.79 20.92 0.10
C HIS A 141 -0.99 21.04 -1.21
N ASP A 142 -0.58 22.23 -1.58
CA ASP A 142 0.10 22.49 -2.86
C ASP A 142 1.42 21.71 -2.95
N ARG A 143 2.18 21.68 -1.86
CA ARG A 143 3.44 20.93 -1.81
C ARG A 143 3.22 19.44 -1.94
N LEU A 144 2.26 18.89 -1.21
CA LEU A 144 1.94 17.46 -1.26
C LEU A 144 1.42 17.06 -2.64
N LEU A 145 0.54 17.89 -3.23
CA LEU A 145 0.03 17.68 -4.59
C LEU A 145 1.16 17.64 -5.62
N GLN A 146 2.08 18.62 -5.57
CA GLN A 146 3.24 18.67 -6.46
C GLN A 146 4.15 17.44 -6.30
N ASP A 147 4.44 17.03 -5.07
CA ASP A 147 5.29 15.88 -4.79
C ASP A 147 4.66 14.57 -5.29
N ILE A 148 3.34 14.39 -5.11
CA ILE A 148 2.58 13.24 -5.61
C ILE A 148 2.52 13.23 -7.13
N ILE A 149 2.15 14.34 -7.77
CA ILE A 149 2.12 14.44 -9.24
C ILE A 149 3.52 14.16 -9.82
N GLY A 150 4.56 14.76 -9.23
CA GLY A 150 5.93 14.51 -9.64
C GLY A 150 6.33 13.03 -9.55
N PHE A 151 5.92 12.32 -8.50
CA PHE A 151 6.12 10.89 -8.37
C PHE A 151 5.35 10.10 -9.44
N LEU A 152 4.06 10.38 -9.61
CA LEU A 152 3.23 9.69 -10.61
C LEU A 152 3.79 9.86 -12.03
N ILE A 153 4.29 11.05 -12.37
CA ILE A 153 4.93 11.31 -13.67
C ILE A 153 6.23 10.50 -13.82
N ARG A 154 7.08 10.45 -12.79
CA ARG A 154 8.33 9.65 -12.83
C ARG A 154 8.06 8.17 -12.99
N GLN A 155 7.02 7.65 -12.35
CA GLN A 155 6.64 6.23 -12.39
C GLN A 155 5.65 5.90 -13.53
N ARG A 156 5.43 6.83 -14.46
CA ARG A 156 4.40 6.70 -15.50
C ARG A 156 4.53 5.42 -16.34
N ASN A 157 5.74 5.05 -16.69
CA ASN A 157 5.97 3.86 -17.49
C ASN A 157 5.57 2.58 -16.77
N ASP A 158 5.90 2.50 -15.47
CA ASP A 158 5.56 1.35 -14.63
C ASP A 158 4.04 1.25 -14.45
N PHE A 159 3.36 2.35 -14.10
CA PHE A 159 1.91 2.39 -13.98
C PHE A 159 1.19 2.09 -15.30
N ASN A 160 1.72 2.56 -16.45
CA ASN A 160 1.13 2.29 -17.76
C ASN A 160 1.23 0.82 -18.18
N SER A 161 2.10 0.02 -17.55
CA SER A 161 2.20 -1.43 -17.79
C SER A 161 1.00 -2.20 -17.23
N PHE A 162 0.17 -1.57 -16.40
CA PHE A 162 -1.05 -2.12 -15.82
C PHE A 162 -2.29 -1.64 -16.59
N ASP A 163 -3.30 -2.50 -16.64
CA ASP A 163 -4.60 -2.20 -17.28
C ASP A 163 -5.50 -1.38 -16.34
N ARG A 164 -5.33 -1.57 -15.02
CA ARG A 164 -6.10 -0.89 -13.98
C ARG A 164 -5.19 -0.44 -12.84
N LEU A 165 -5.52 0.74 -12.30
CA LEU A 165 -4.91 1.31 -11.10
C LEU A 165 -6.01 1.49 -10.06
N LYS A 166 -5.99 0.73 -8.97
CA LYS A 166 -6.95 0.85 -7.88
C LYS A 166 -6.34 1.59 -6.70
N VAL A 167 -7.00 2.65 -6.27
CA VAL A 167 -6.61 3.44 -5.10
C VAL A 167 -7.54 3.12 -3.94
N TYR A 168 -6.95 2.69 -2.84
CA TYR A 168 -7.60 2.37 -1.58
C TYR A 168 -7.24 3.45 -0.57
N TYR A 169 -8.23 4.19 -0.11
CA TYR A 169 -8.10 5.20 0.93
C TYR A 169 -9.31 5.16 1.86
N ASP A 170 -9.11 5.14 3.16
CA ASP A 170 -10.17 4.97 4.16
C ASP A 170 -10.94 6.26 4.48
N ASN A 171 -10.63 7.35 3.78
CA ASN A 171 -11.20 8.68 3.97
C ASN A 171 -10.94 9.27 5.37
N GLY A 172 -9.77 9.00 5.94
CA GLY A 172 -9.36 9.52 7.25
C GLY A 172 -9.39 11.04 7.32
N GLN A 173 -8.87 11.73 6.29
CA GLN A 173 -8.91 13.20 6.18
C GLN A 173 -9.46 13.62 4.81
N SER A 174 -10.52 14.44 4.80
CA SER A 174 -11.20 14.88 3.56
C SER A 174 -10.27 15.61 2.60
N GLN A 175 -9.37 16.45 3.14
CA GLN A 175 -8.39 17.19 2.35
C GLN A 175 -7.44 16.26 1.55
N VAL A 176 -7.08 15.11 2.13
CA VAL A 176 -6.24 14.11 1.45
C VAL A 176 -7.03 13.42 0.35
N LYS A 177 -8.30 13.11 0.61
CA LYS A 177 -9.18 12.52 -0.41
C LYS A 177 -9.27 13.41 -1.65
N ASP A 178 -9.56 14.69 -1.45
CA ASP A 178 -9.71 15.65 -2.55
C ASP A 178 -8.40 15.79 -3.34
N LEU A 179 -7.27 15.88 -2.63
CA LEU A 179 -5.94 15.93 -3.22
C LEU A 179 -5.61 14.67 -4.04
N LEU A 180 -5.94 13.48 -3.53
CA LEU A 180 -5.73 12.23 -4.25
C LEU A 180 -6.59 12.17 -5.52
N LEU A 181 -7.87 12.56 -5.42
CA LEU A 181 -8.76 12.63 -6.58
C LEU A 181 -8.19 13.55 -7.66
N GLU A 182 -7.71 14.75 -7.28
CA GLU A 182 -7.08 15.69 -8.19
C GLU A 182 -5.82 15.11 -8.84
N ALA A 183 -4.88 14.60 -8.05
CA ALA A 183 -3.61 14.07 -8.55
C ALA A 183 -3.80 12.91 -9.53
N PHE A 184 -4.67 11.96 -9.19
CA PHE A 184 -4.90 10.79 -10.03
C PHE A 184 -5.77 11.09 -11.26
N ALA A 185 -6.72 12.04 -11.18
CA ALA A 185 -7.47 12.50 -12.35
C ALA A 185 -6.57 13.14 -13.41
N MET A 186 -5.56 13.90 -12.98
CA MET A 186 -4.55 14.47 -13.87
C MET A 186 -3.61 13.43 -14.47
N PHE A 187 -3.43 12.30 -13.78
CA PHE A 187 -2.45 11.29 -14.15
C PHE A 187 -3.01 10.25 -15.13
N SER A 188 -4.15 9.63 -14.86
CA SER A 188 -4.65 8.50 -15.65
C SER A 188 -6.15 8.28 -15.52
N SER A 189 -6.83 8.11 -16.67
CA SER A 189 -8.23 7.67 -16.73
C SER A 189 -8.46 6.20 -16.35
N LYS A 190 -7.40 5.42 -16.15
CA LYS A 190 -7.47 4.01 -15.71
C LYS A 190 -7.57 3.89 -14.18
N THR A 191 -7.58 5.01 -13.46
CA THR A 191 -7.63 5.02 -12.00
C THR A 191 -9.05 4.83 -11.52
N GLU A 192 -9.22 3.91 -10.60
CA GLU A 192 -10.47 3.61 -9.89
C GLU A 192 -10.25 3.77 -8.39
N PHE A 193 -11.03 4.64 -7.75
CA PHE A 193 -11.05 4.72 -6.30
C PHE A 193 -12.03 3.69 -5.75
N VAL A 194 -11.53 2.81 -4.89
CA VAL A 194 -12.35 1.77 -4.27
C VAL A 194 -13.24 2.42 -3.21
N PRO A 195 -14.59 2.26 -3.29
CA PRO A 195 -15.48 2.82 -2.30
C PRO A 195 -15.46 1.99 -1.00
N ASP A 196 -15.90 2.62 0.09
CA ASP A 196 -16.17 1.98 1.39
C ASP A 196 -15.02 1.09 1.90
N VAL A 197 -13.80 1.63 1.81
CA VAL A 197 -12.60 0.94 2.27
C VAL A 197 -12.51 0.98 3.79
N HIS A 198 -12.28 -0.19 4.39
CA HIS A 198 -12.02 -0.34 5.81
C HIS A 198 -10.64 -0.93 6.06
N PRO A 199 -9.81 -0.32 6.94
CA PRO A 199 -8.43 -0.79 7.21
C PRO A 199 -8.34 -2.22 7.74
N ASP A 200 -9.38 -2.72 8.43
CA ASP A 200 -9.47 -4.09 8.93
C ASP A 200 -9.61 -5.14 7.81
N SER A 201 -10.14 -4.74 6.65
CA SER A 201 -10.35 -5.63 5.51
C SER A 201 -9.07 -5.95 4.72
N TYR A 202 -8.01 -5.16 4.90
CA TYR A 202 -6.78 -5.30 4.09
C TYR A 202 -5.51 -5.22 4.94
N ARG A 203 -4.70 -6.29 4.98
CA ARG A 203 -3.39 -6.28 5.66
C ARG A 203 -2.40 -5.29 5.03
N LEU A 204 -2.55 -4.99 3.74
CA LEU A 204 -1.73 -3.99 3.07
C LEU A 204 -2.03 -2.57 3.54
N PHE A 205 -3.24 -2.27 4.00
CA PHE A 205 -3.57 -1.01 4.66
C PHE A 205 -2.78 -0.84 5.95
N GLN A 206 -2.78 -1.87 6.79
CA GLN A 206 -2.02 -1.87 8.04
C GLN A 206 -0.50 -1.83 7.81
N ALA A 207 -0.06 -2.33 6.65
CA ALA A 207 1.34 -2.18 6.21
C ALA A 207 1.65 -0.73 5.80
N ALA A 208 0.71 -0.01 5.18
CA ALA A 208 0.83 1.42 4.88
C ALA A 208 0.90 2.24 6.17
N ASP A 209 0.04 1.98 7.18
CA ASP A 209 0.10 2.59 8.52
C ASP A 209 1.48 2.36 9.20
N LEU A 210 2.02 1.14 9.12
CA LEU A 210 3.36 0.88 9.63
C LEU A 210 4.41 1.77 8.95
N LEU A 211 4.36 1.90 7.63
CA LEU A 211 5.31 2.71 6.87
C LEU A 211 5.17 4.20 7.23
N CYS A 212 3.94 4.73 7.28
CA CYS A 212 3.66 6.10 7.71
C CYS A 212 4.21 6.38 9.11
N THR A 213 3.90 5.50 10.08
CA THR A 213 4.36 5.65 11.46
C THR A 213 5.88 5.62 11.56
N VAL A 214 6.55 4.73 10.81
CA VAL A 214 8.03 4.63 10.84
C VAL A 214 8.67 5.83 10.16
N GLU A 215 8.15 6.31 9.04
CA GLU A 215 8.70 7.49 8.34
C GLU A 215 8.47 8.77 9.15
N LEU A 216 7.31 8.92 9.83
CA LEU A 216 7.08 10.01 10.77
C LEU A 216 8.09 9.97 11.92
N ALA A 217 8.31 8.79 12.52
CA ALA A 217 9.32 8.63 13.55
C ALA A 217 10.74 8.94 13.03
N ALA A 218 11.03 8.63 11.76
CA ALA A 218 12.32 8.96 11.14
C ALA A 218 12.50 10.46 10.94
N ALA A 219 11.46 11.18 10.51
CA ALA A 219 11.48 12.64 10.39
C ALA A 219 11.72 13.29 11.76
N LYS A 220 10.95 12.88 12.79
CA LYS A 220 11.15 13.33 14.17
C LYS A 220 12.54 13.00 14.72
N ALA A 221 13.05 11.79 14.44
CA ALA A 221 14.38 11.37 14.91
C ALA A 221 15.51 12.20 14.30
N LYS A 222 15.36 12.66 13.06
CA LYS A 222 16.33 13.55 12.40
C LYS A 222 16.49 14.86 13.18
N GLU A 223 15.37 15.42 13.64
CA GLU A 223 15.30 16.68 14.38
C GLU A 223 15.44 16.51 15.92
N GLY A 224 15.55 15.29 16.42
CA GLY A 224 15.64 15.04 17.87
C GLY A 224 14.29 15.09 18.59
N GLU A 225 13.17 15.08 17.87
CA GLU A 225 11.81 15.31 18.36
C GLU A 225 11.03 14.02 18.65
N LEU A 226 11.69 12.85 18.71
CA LEU A 226 11.02 11.63 19.14
C LEU A 226 10.41 11.80 20.54
N SER A 227 9.14 11.42 20.67
CA SER A 227 8.47 11.39 21.98
C SER A 227 9.11 10.39 22.93
N VAL A 228 8.79 10.48 24.21
CA VAL A 228 9.26 9.52 25.21
C VAL A 228 8.78 8.10 24.89
N SER A 229 7.53 7.95 24.42
CA SER A 229 6.96 6.66 24.01
C SER A 229 7.69 6.06 22.83
N GLU A 230 7.94 6.86 21.78
CA GLU A 230 8.68 6.44 20.60
C GLU A 230 10.11 6.01 20.93
N ARG A 231 10.84 6.79 21.73
CA ARG A 231 12.19 6.42 22.20
C ARG A 231 12.18 5.12 23.01
N ARG A 232 11.21 4.95 23.91
CA ARG A 232 11.07 3.71 24.69
C ARG A 232 10.72 2.51 23.82
N PHE A 233 9.97 2.70 22.75
CA PHE A 233 9.53 1.63 21.87
C PHE A 233 10.59 1.23 20.84
N PHE A 234 11.13 2.20 20.12
CA PHE A 234 12.10 1.98 19.02
C PHE A 234 13.55 1.85 19.50
N GLY A 235 13.84 2.31 20.70
CA GLY A 235 15.20 2.41 21.23
C GLY A 235 15.93 3.65 20.71
N GLU A 236 17.26 3.61 20.80
CA GLU A 236 18.11 4.72 20.36
C GLU A 236 18.02 4.96 18.85
N LYS A 237 18.17 6.22 18.44
CA LYS A 237 18.13 6.67 17.02
C LYS A 237 18.96 5.77 16.11
N ARG A 238 20.20 5.43 16.48
CA ARG A 238 21.10 4.60 15.67
C ARG A 238 20.54 3.19 15.45
N ILE A 239 19.95 2.59 16.47
CA ILE A 239 19.33 1.25 16.42
C ILE A 239 18.08 1.30 15.56
N PHE A 240 17.22 2.29 15.76
CA PHE A 240 16.02 2.53 14.96
C PHE A 240 16.35 2.66 13.46
N LEU A 241 17.28 3.55 13.11
CA LEU A 241 17.66 3.80 11.72
C LEU A 241 18.23 2.53 11.05
N ARG A 242 19.08 1.78 11.77
CA ARG A 242 19.73 0.59 11.21
C ARG A 242 18.80 -0.61 11.09
N ASN A 243 17.99 -0.88 12.13
CA ASN A 243 17.28 -2.15 12.24
C ASN A 243 15.82 -2.07 11.78
N ILE A 244 15.24 -0.86 11.71
CA ILE A 244 13.85 -0.63 11.33
C ILE A 244 13.79 0.13 10.00
N LEU A 245 14.27 1.35 9.95
CA LEU A 245 14.11 2.22 8.80
C LEU A 245 14.86 1.70 7.55
N LYS A 246 16.17 1.44 7.68
CA LYS A 246 16.99 1.01 6.53
C LYS A 246 16.47 -0.26 5.84
N PRO A 247 16.00 -1.31 6.56
CA PRO A 247 15.39 -2.48 5.92
C PRO A 247 14.10 -2.19 5.16
N LEU A 248 13.26 -1.25 5.62
CA LEU A 248 12.03 -0.84 4.93
C LEU A 248 12.34 -0.03 3.67
N ARG A 249 13.24 0.96 3.78
CA ARG A 249 13.63 1.84 2.67
C ARG A 249 14.28 1.11 1.48
N ARG A 250 14.58 -0.18 1.59
CA ARG A 250 14.96 -0.99 0.43
C ARG A 250 13.82 -1.22 -0.57
N LYS A 251 12.59 -0.98 -0.14
CA LYS A 251 11.37 -1.07 -0.95
C LYS A 251 10.82 0.28 -1.37
N GLU A 252 11.45 1.37 -0.94
CA GLU A 252 11.04 2.73 -1.27
C GLU A 252 11.41 3.06 -2.72
N LEU A 253 10.42 3.53 -3.48
CA LEU A 253 10.60 4.08 -4.83
C LEU A 253 11.19 5.50 -4.77
N GLN A 254 12.00 5.83 -5.75
CA GLN A 254 12.66 7.15 -5.86
C GLN A 254 11.75 8.20 -6.50
#